data_826c0302c74db3ee526de21dd22cdcdf
#
_entry.id   826c0302c74db3ee526de21dd22cdcdf
#
_cell.length_a   1.000
_cell.length_b   1.000
_cell.length_c   1.000
_cell.angle_alpha   90.00
_cell.angle_beta   90.00
_cell.angle_gamma   90.00
#
_symmetry.space_group_name_H-M   'P 1'
#
loop_
_entity.id
_entity.type
_entity.pdbx_description
1 polymer ?
#
loop_
_entity_poly.entity_id
_entity_poly.type
_entity_poly.pdbx_seq_one_letter_code
_entity_poly.pdbx_strand_id
1 'polypeptide(L)'
;MTEPTRDSQIRKEGIGMLFVKVIYHSIFNEGILNLMKQLDIHEFVDCQRICAEDEDGRHFGDRHWPDTDCILSAPVSDEKAEELFDAILRFKQADSRRKHIRILILPVDKVG
;
A
#
# COMPACT_ATOMS: atom_id res chain seq x y z
N MET A 1 -23.30 14.55 -20.23
CA MET A 1 -22.80 13.39 -19.46
C MET A 1 -21.31 13.26 -19.68
N THR A 2 -20.55 13.23 -18.63
CA THR A 2 -19.11 13.12 -18.72
C THR A 2 -18.73 11.67 -18.97
N GLU A 3 -17.91 11.41 -19.97
CA GLU A 3 -17.43 10.06 -20.17
C GLU A 3 -16.54 9.64 -19.00
N PRO A 4 -16.62 8.38 -18.56
CA PRO A 4 -15.75 7.92 -17.51
C PRO A 4 -14.30 7.95 -17.97
N THR A 5 -13.40 8.18 -17.06
CA THR A 5 -11.98 8.09 -17.36
C THR A 5 -11.64 6.64 -17.70
N ARG A 6 -10.51 6.45 -18.32
CA ARG A 6 -10.03 5.10 -18.64
C ARG A 6 -9.95 4.22 -17.39
N ASP A 7 -9.49 4.79 -16.28
CA ASP A 7 -9.40 4.05 -15.02
C ASP A 7 -10.78 3.67 -14.49
N SER A 8 -11.75 4.58 -14.62
CA SER A 8 -13.13 4.28 -14.22
C SER A 8 -13.73 3.15 -15.06
N GLN A 9 -13.42 3.12 -16.37
CA GLN A 9 -13.87 2.04 -17.24
C GLN A 9 -13.26 0.71 -16.86
N ILE A 10 -11.98 0.68 -16.56
CA ILE A 10 -11.29 -0.53 -16.11
C ILE A 10 -11.95 -1.06 -14.85
N ARG A 11 -12.21 -0.19 -13.88
CA ARG A 11 -12.87 -0.59 -12.62
C ARG A 11 -14.28 -1.12 -12.84
N LYS A 12 -15.03 -0.55 -13.78
CA LYS A 12 -16.39 -1.01 -14.10
C LYS A 12 -16.40 -2.36 -14.82
N GLU A 13 -15.41 -2.58 -15.67
CA GLU A 13 -15.29 -3.83 -16.42
C GLU A 13 -14.72 -4.96 -15.56
N GLY A 14 -13.97 -4.62 -14.52
CA GLY A 14 -13.47 -5.56 -13.55
C GLY A 14 -14.52 -5.87 -12.49
N ILE A 15 -14.07 -6.26 -11.32
CA ILE A 15 -14.93 -6.68 -10.21
C ILE A 15 -15.20 -5.55 -9.20
N GLY A 16 -14.87 -4.31 -9.56
CA GLY A 16 -15.07 -3.15 -8.68
C GLY A 16 -14.15 -3.16 -7.45
N MET A 17 -13.00 -3.82 -7.55
CA MET A 17 -12.06 -3.98 -6.47
C MET A 17 -10.68 -3.45 -6.91
N LEU A 18 -10.00 -2.82 -5.98
CA LEU A 18 -8.62 -2.40 -6.15
C LEU A 18 -7.74 -3.15 -5.16
N PHE A 19 -6.49 -3.34 -5.53
CA PHE A 19 -5.50 -3.99 -4.68
C PHE A 19 -4.48 -2.94 -4.24
N VAL A 20 -4.43 -2.68 -2.95
CA VAL A 20 -3.52 -1.67 -2.39
C VAL A 20 -2.32 -2.38 -1.79
N LYS A 21 -1.13 -1.88 -2.09
CA LYS A 21 0.11 -2.35 -1.48
C LYS A 21 0.79 -1.19 -0.79
N VAL A 22 1.16 -1.39 0.47
CA VAL A 22 1.92 -0.40 1.24
C VAL A 22 3.25 -1.03 1.62
N ILE A 23 4.34 -0.38 1.23
CA ILE A 23 5.69 -0.85 1.51
C ILE A 23 6.31 0.12 2.51
N TYR A 24 6.81 -0.39 3.61
CA TYR A 24 7.28 0.45 4.70
C TYR A 24 8.29 -0.28 5.57
N HIS A 25 9.06 0.49 6.32
CA HIS A 25 9.98 -0.05 7.30
C HIS A 25 9.22 -0.59 8.51
N SER A 26 9.71 -1.67 9.09
CA SER A 26 9.04 -2.37 10.19
C SER A 26 8.74 -1.50 11.41
N ILE A 27 9.54 -0.44 11.65
CA ILE A 27 9.29 0.47 12.78
C ILE A 27 7.95 1.20 12.66
N PHE A 28 7.39 1.30 11.45
CA PHE A 28 6.12 1.96 11.22
C PHE A 28 4.93 1.01 11.21
N ASN A 29 5.17 -0.28 11.47
CA ASN A 29 4.13 -1.29 11.36
C ASN A 29 2.91 -0.99 12.21
N GLU A 30 3.12 -0.61 13.47
CA GLU A 30 2.02 -0.28 14.36
C GLU A 30 1.20 0.90 13.85
N GLY A 31 1.87 1.95 13.37
CA GLY A 31 1.18 3.12 12.82
C GLY A 31 0.36 2.77 11.58
N ILE A 32 0.92 1.96 10.68
CA ILE A 32 0.21 1.53 9.47
C ILE A 32 -1.00 0.66 9.82
N LEU A 33 -0.83 -0.30 10.74
CA LEU A 33 -1.95 -1.16 11.17
C LEU A 33 -3.06 -0.36 11.85
N ASN A 34 -2.70 0.68 12.59
CA ASN A 34 -3.69 1.57 13.21
C ASN A 34 -4.49 2.32 12.15
N LEU A 35 -3.86 2.76 11.06
CA LEU A 35 -4.58 3.40 9.96
C LEU A 35 -5.57 2.43 9.31
N MET A 36 -5.17 1.18 9.09
CA MET A 36 -6.06 0.16 8.56
C MET A 36 -7.29 -0.02 9.47
N LYS A 37 -7.05 -0.09 10.77
CA LYS A 37 -8.12 -0.23 11.75
C LYS A 37 -9.05 0.97 11.75
N GLN A 38 -8.52 2.19 11.71
CA GLN A 38 -9.31 3.41 11.67
C GLN A 38 -10.21 3.48 10.44
N LEU A 39 -9.74 2.94 9.33
CA LEU A 39 -10.49 2.91 8.07
C LEU A 39 -11.38 1.69 7.93
N ASP A 40 -11.45 0.88 8.98
CA ASP A 40 -12.28 -0.33 9.00
C ASP A 40 -11.88 -1.33 7.91
N ILE A 41 -10.58 -1.46 7.67
CA ILE A 41 -10.02 -2.42 6.73
C ILE A 41 -9.44 -3.57 7.54
N HIS A 42 -10.10 -4.72 7.48
CA HIS A 42 -9.73 -5.89 8.29
C HIS A 42 -9.20 -7.06 7.49
N GLU A 43 -9.39 -7.04 6.18
CA GLU A 43 -8.92 -8.10 5.30
C GLU A 43 -7.65 -7.64 4.59
N PHE A 44 -6.51 -8.14 5.05
CA PHE A 44 -5.22 -7.80 4.45
C PHE A 44 -4.18 -8.85 4.81
N VAL A 45 -3.11 -8.86 4.05
CA VAL A 45 -1.93 -9.70 4.31
C VAL A 45 -0.78 -8.78 4.67
N ASP A 46 -0.12 -9.07 5.77
CA ASP A 46 1.03 -8.32 6.24
C ASP A 46 2.24 -9.24 6.21
N CYS A 47 3.15 -8.98 5.29
CA CYS A 47 4.40 -9.72 5.17
C CYS A 47 5.53 -8.90 5.73
N GLN A 48 6.20 -9.43 6.73
CA GLN A 48 7.32 -8.77 7.38
C GLN A 48 8.64 -9.45 7.04
N ARG A 49 9.72 -8.72 7.23
CA ARG A 49 11.09 -9.21 7.02
C ARG A 49 11.33 -9.69 5.60
N ILE A 50 10.83 -8.94 4.64
CA ILE A 50 11.09 -9.19 3.23
C ILE A 50 12.43 -8.58 2.84
N CYS A 51 13.04 -9.14 1.79
CA CYS A 51 14.23 -8.58 1.18
C CYS A 51 13.81 -7.69 0.03
N ALA A 52 14.45 -6.53 -0.09
CA ALA A 52 14.31 -5.69 -1.25
C ALA A 52 15.57 -5.80 -2.10
N GLU A 53 15.42 -5.64 -3.40
CA GLU A 53 16.52 -5.65 -4.34
C GLU A 53 16.30 -4.53 -5.36
N ASP A 54 17.35 -3.78 -5.62
CA ASP A 54 17.33 -2.71 -6.62
C ASP A 54 18.63 -2.73 -7.43
N GLU A 55 18.92 -1.66 -8.15
CA GLU A 55 20.14 -1.57 -8.95
C GLU A 55 21.43 -1.70 -8.12
N ASP A 56 21.36 -1.40 -6.83
CA ASP A 56 22.52 -1.49 -5.93
C ASP A 56 22.62 -2.87 -5.25
N GLY A 57 21.67 -3.77 -5.50
CA GLY A 57 21.65 -5.12 -4.96
C GLY A 57 20.58 -5.35 -3.92
N ARG A 58 20.71 -6.45 -3.20
CA ARG A 58 19.71 -6.88 -2.22
C ARG A 58 19.93 -6.18 -0.88
N HIS A 59 18.82 -5.88 -0.21
CA HIS A 59 18.84 -5.23 1.09
C HIS A 59 18.39 -6.22 2.17
N PHE A 60 19.30 -6.55 3.09
CA PHE A 60 19.09 -7.54 4.15
C PHE A 60 19.41 -6.95 5.52
N GLY A 61 18.78 -5.84 5.87
CA GLY A 61 19.07 -5.21 7.13
C GLY A 61 20.52 -4.75 7.22
N ASP A 62 21.07 -4.29 6.10
CA ASP A 62 22.42 -3.81 6.03
C ASP A 62 22.52 -2.34 6.44
N ARG A 63 23.65 -1.73 6.14
CA ARG A 63 23.95 -0.34 6.49
C ARG A 63 22.95 0.66 5.92
N HIS A 64 22.48 0.42 4.69
CA HIS A 64 21.55 1.32 3.99
C HIS A 64 20.09 0.97 4.29
N TRP A 65 19.86 -0.30 4.61
CA TRP A 65 18.54 -0.85 4.94
C TRP A 65 18.69 -1.62 6.25
N PRO A 66 18.88 -0.89 7.36
CA PRO A 66 19.26 -1.53 8.63
C PRO A 66 18.19 -2.48 9.19
N ASP A 67 16.96 -2.34 8.73
CA ASP A 67 15.85 -3.23 9.10
C ASP A 67 15.15 -3.73 7.85
N THR A 68 14.33 -4.74 8.02
CA THR A 68 13.59 -5.34 6.92
C THR A 68 12.36 -4.53 6.59
N ASP A 69 12.00 -4.53 5.31
CA ASP A 69 10.77 -3.93 4.85
C ASP A 69 9.57 -4.82 5.18
N CYS A 70 8.42 -4.18 5.28
CA CYS A 70 7.14 -4.85 5.37
C CYS A 70 6.32 -4.51 4.14
N ILE A 71 5.49 -5.44 3.69
CA ILE A 71 4.49 -5.19 2.67
C ILE A 71 3.13 -5.55 3.25
N LEU A 72 2.22 -4.59 3.25
CA LEU A 72 0.84 -4.83 3.58
C LEU A 72 0.04 -4.79 2.28
N SER A 73 -0.77 -5.80 2.03
CA SER A 73 -1.56 -5.93 0.80
C SER A 73 -3.02 -6.13 1.16
N ALA A 74 -3.90 -5.36 0.54
CA ALA A 74 -5.32 -5.42 0.85
C ALA A 74 -6.18 -5.24 -0.38
N PRO A 75 -7.13 -6.16 -0.64
CA PRO A 75 -8.18 -5.93 -1.63
C PRO A 75 -9.24 -5.03 -1.00
N VAL A 76 -9.55 -3.93 -1.64
CA VAL A 76 -10.50 -2.94 -1.09
C VAL A 76 -11.37 -2.37 -2.19
N SER A 77 -12.50 -1.77 -1.80
CA SER A 77 -13.33 -1.01 -2.72
C SER A 77 -12.61 0.25 -3.20
N ASP A 78 -13.13 0.85 -4.27
CA ASP A 78 -12.60 2.11 -4.79
C ASP A 78 -12.52 3.19 -3.71
N GLU A 79 -13.60 3.32 -2.92
CA GLU A 79 -13.66 4.33 -1.87
C GLU A 79 -12.62 4.11 -0.79
N LYS A 80 -12.48 2.86 -0.34
CA LYS A 80 -11.51 2.52 0.69
C LYS A 80 -10.07 2.69 0.18
N ALA A 81 -9.83 2.40 -1.10
CA ALA A 81 -8.52 2.61 -1.69
C ALA A 81 -8.13 4.09 -1.64
N GLU A 82 -9.06 4.98 -2.00
CA GLU A 82 -8.79 6.42 -1.95
C GLU A 82 -8.59 6.90 -0.52
N GLU A 83 -9.41 6.46 0.42
CA GLU A 83 -9.26 6.81 1.82
C GLU A 83 -7.90 6.36 2.37
N LEU A 84 -7.49 5.14 2.04
CA LEU A 84 -6.23 4.59 2.49
C LEU A 84 -5.06 5.33 1.85
N PHE A 85 -5.16 5.61 0.56
CA PHE A 85 -4.11 6.36 -0.16
C PHE A 85 -3.88 7.71 0.52
N ASP A 86 -4.94 8.47 0.76
CA ASP A 86 -4.84 9.77 1.39
C ASP A 86 -4.30 9.68 2.82
N ALA A 87 -4.75 8.69 3.58
CA ALA A 87 -4.29 8.49 4.95
C ALA A 87 -2.80 8.15 5.01
N ILE A 88 -2.34 7.29 4.09
CA ILE A 88 -0.91 6.93 4.02
C ILE A 88 -0.07 8.14 3.62
N LEU A 89 -0.54 8.94 2.66
CA LEU A 89 0.20 10.15 2.27
C LEU A 89 0.32 11.13 3.44
N ARG A 90 -0.76 11.32 4.19
CA ARG A 90 -0.71 12.19 5.37
C ARG A 90 0.24 11.65 6.44
N PHE A 91 0.20 10.34 6.67
CA PHE A 91 1.10 9.67 7.61
C PHE A 91 2.56 9.86 7.18
N LYS A 92 2.83 9.67 5.91
CA LYS A 92 4.16 9.83 5.33
C LYS A 92 4.66 11.27 5.47
N GLN A 93 3.81 12.24 5.19
CA GLN A 93 4.17 13.65 5.21
C GLN A 93 4.35 14.23 6.61
N ALA A 94 3.78 13.59 7.61
CA ALA A 94 3.82 14.06 8.98
C ALA A 94 5.21 13.93 9.62
N ASP A 95 6.09 13.11 9.07
CA ASP A 95 7.41 12.86 9.66
C ASP A 95 8.40 12.53 8.54
N SER A 96 9.49 13.29 8.47
CA SER A 96 10.51 13.10 7.43
C SER A 96 11.15 11.71 7.43
N ARG A 97 11.11 11.01 8.57
CA ARG A 97 11.64 9.64 8.67
C ARG A 97 10.80 8.65 7.88
N ARG A 98 9.58 9.02 7.51
CA ARG A 98 8.63 8.18 6.77
C ARG A 98 8.70 8.38 5.26
N LYS A 99 9.69 9.09 4.76
CA LYS A 99 9.78 9.46 3.34
C LYS A 99 9.89 8.27 2.38
N HIS A 100 10.32 7.11 2.87
CA HIS A 100 10.48 5.91 2.04
C HIS A 100 9.23 5.02 2.01
N ILE A 101 8.19 5.38 2.73
CA ILE A 101 6.92 4.66 2.66
C ILE A 101 6.35 4.85 1.26
N ARG A 102 5.88 3.75 0.66
CA ARG A 102 5.27 3.77 -0.66
C ARG A 102 3.89 3.14 -0.60
N ILE A 103 2.99 3.68 -1.38
CA ILE A 103 1.66 3.09 -1.57
C ILE A 103 1.37 2.99 -3.05
N LEU A 104 0.88 1.83 -3.46
CA LEU A 104 0.49 1.57 -4.84
C LEU A 104 -0.93 1.04 -4.86
N ILE A 105 -1.69 1.49 -5.84
CA ILE A 105 -3.04 1.00 -6.08
C ILE A 105 -3.07 0.35 -7.46
N LEU A 106 -3.54 -0.89 -7.51
CA LEU A 106 -3.59 -1.67 -8.74
C LEU A 106 -5.03 -2.10 -9.00
N PRO A 107 -5.50 -2.01 -10.24
CA PRO A 107 -6.82 -2.55 -10.57
C PRO A 107 -6.77 -4.08 -10.55
N VAL A 108 -7.88 -4.70 -10.15
CA VAL A 108 -8.03 -6.15 -10.14
C VAL A 108 -9.00 -6.53 -11.24
N ASP A 109 -8.51 -7.27 -12.22
CA ASP A 109 -9.34 -7.72 -13.34
C ASP A 109 -10.10 -9.01 -13.00
N LYS A 110 -9.45 -9.92 -12.32
CA LYS A 110 -9.99 -11.25 -12.03
C LYS A 110 -9.57 -11.72 -10.64
N VAL A 111 -10.46 -12.46 -10.03
CA VAL A 111 -10.18 -13.16 -8.78
C VAL A 111 -10.53 -14.63 -9.01
N GLY A 112 -9.61 -15.50 -8.67
CA GLY A 112 -9.84 -16.94 -8.79
C GLY A 112 -10.01 -17.61 -7.45
#